data_539f3fe8e9d3b57dd1bad5d7e62ce163
#
_entry.id   539f3fe8e9d3b57dd1bad5d7e62ce163
#
_cell.length_a   1.000
_cell.length_b   1.000
_cell.length_c   1.000
_cell.angle_alpha   90.00
_cell.angle_beta   90.00
_cell.angle_gamma   90.00
#
_symmetry.space_group_name_H-M   'P 1'
#
loop_
_entity.id
_entity.type
_entity.pdbx_description
1 polymer ?
#
loop_
_entity_poly.entity_id
_entity_poly.type
_entity_poly.pdbx_seq_one_letter_code
_entity_poly.pdbx_strand_id
1 'polypeptide(L)'
;MSGARLSRAHEVTVLRCDVGPVADYVHRPRLAGTLSPRPYLHPVRTLGGVTVTELGPADHPHHLGVSMAVPDVAGANFWGGRTYVRDQGPVWLANHGAQRHTDWLLRDPDGCVQELCWTHGDRRLLKERRTISALALSGDAWVLDFTSSLTNVSDGELSLGSPATNGRAGAGYGGFFWRAPKGDAAGPAPDVFTQDASGERAVHGSTAPWLALAGRDWTLIFAGANRETREDPWFVRTTEYPGVGSALAWRRRLPLPAGGSVSRRVVTVVADGRLDRRAAAALARKAVAV
;
A
#
# COMPACT_ATOMS: atom_id res chain seq x y z
N MET A 1 11.08 -19.32 39.98
CA MET A 1 11.83 -19.23 38.70
C MET A 1 11.01 -18.46 37.70
N SER A 2 11.36 -17.17 37.52
CA SER A 2 10.65 -16.26 36.64
C SER A 2 11.14 -16.45 35.22
N GLY A 3 10.33 -17.07 34.35
CA GLY A 3 10.62 -17.22 32.95
C GLY A 3 10.48 -15.84 32.25
N ALA A 4 11.60 -15.26 31.87
CA ALA A 4 11.65 -14.04 31.07
C ALA A 4 10.86 -14.24 29.77
N ARG A 5 9.71 -13.56 29.63
CA ARG A 5 9.03 -13.35 28.34
C ARG A 5 9.95 -12.50 27.47
N LEU A 6 10.73 -13.15 26.62
CA LEU A 6 11.42 -12.49 25.53
C LEU A 6 10.34 -11.83 24.66
N SER A 7 10.23 -10.51 24.77
CA SER A 7 9.50 -9.68 23.80
C SER A 7 10.17 -9.88 22.45
N ARG A 8 9.58 -10.73 21.62
CA ARG A 8 10.11 -10.94 20.27
C ARG A 8 9.84 -9.68 19.46
N ALA A 9 10.86 -8.92 19.12
CA ALA A 9 10.78 -7.73 18.28
C ALA A 9 10.20 -8.07 16.88
N HIS A 10 9.71 -7.05 16.16
CA HIS A 10 9.36 -7.18 14.74
C HIS A 10 10.60 -7.62 13.95
N GLU A 11 10.41 -8.50 12.95
CA GLU A 11 11.48 -8.83 12.03
C GLU A 11 11.49 -7.83 10.88
N VAL A 12 12.62 -7.14 10.70
CA VAL A 12 12.80 -6.02 9.77
C VAL A 12 13.91 -6.32 8.78
N THR A 13 13.71 -5.90 7.53
CA THR A 13 14.74 -5.80 6.49
C THR A 13 14.88 -4.33 6.11
N VAL A 14 16.10 -3.79 6.19
CA VAL A 14 16.38 -2.41 5.78
C VAL A 14 16.63 -2.39 4.28
N LEU A 15 15.82 -1.64 3.54
CA LEU A 15 16.03 -1.36 2.12
C LEU A 15 16.97 -0.18 1.96
N ARG A 16 17.90 -0.32 1.03
CA ARG A 16 18.94 0.67 0.72
C ARG A 16 18.91 0.98 -0.77
N CYS A 17 19.12 2.22 -1.12
CA CYS A 17 19.59 2.58 -2.46
C CYS A 17 21.07 2.96 -2.38
N ASP A 18 21.72 3.29 -3.50
CA ASP A 18 23.16 3.58 -3.58
C ASP A 18 23.64 4.63 -2.54
N VAL A 19 22.77 5.57 -2.16
CA VAL A 19 23.09 6.65 -1.20
C VAL A 19 22.84 6.28 0.26
N GLY A 20 22.21 5.16 0.57
CA GLY A 20 22.00 4.74 1.96
C GLY A 20 20.65 4.06 2.23
N PRO A 21 20.30 3.87 3.52
CA PRO A 21 19.03 3.27 3.93
C PRO A 21 17.86 4.23 3.65
N VAL A 22 16.82 3.72 2.97
CA VAL A 22 15.66 4.53 2.56
C VAL A 22 14.34 4.03 3.14
N ALA A 23 14.25 2.75 3.53
CA ALA A 23 13.03 2.21 4.12
C ALA A 23 13.30 1.00 5.03
N ASP A 24 12.43 0.82 6.03
CA ASP A 24 12.40 -0.37 6.85
C ASP A 24 11.20 -1.22 6.42
N TYR A 25 11.46 -2.46 5.97
CA TYR A 25 10.43 -3.43 5.63
C TYR A 25 10.19 -4.38 6.80
N VAL A 26 9.08 -4.21 7.49
CA VAL A 26 8.63 -5.08 8.58
C VAL A 26 7.91 -6.27 7.96
N HIS A 27 8.61 -7.38 7.78
CA HIS A 27 8.06 -8.54 7.07
C HIS A 27 7.34 -9.54 7.99
N ARG A 28 7.56 -9.48 9.31
CA ARG A 28 6.80 -10.25 10.32
C ARG A 28 6.33 -9.34 11.45
N PRO A 29 5.28 -8.53 11.20
CA PRO A 29 4.74 -7.64 12.22
C PRO A 29 3.99 -8.42 13.29
N ARG A 30 4.07 -7.91 14.53
CA ARG A 30 3.28 -8.39 15.68
C ARG A 30 2.19 -7.40 15.95
N LEU A 31 1.03 -7.65 15.36
CA LEU A 31 -0.14 -6.80 15.45
C LEU A 31 -1.33 -7.59 15.98
N ALA A 32 -2.27 -6.91 16.62
CA ALA A 32 -3.54 -7.49 16.99
C ALA A 32 -4.30 -8.00 15.75
N GLY A 33 -5.02 -9.11 15.86
CA GLY A 33 -5.76 -9.71 14.75
C GLY A 33 -6.71 -8.72 14.06
N THR A 34 -7.37 -7.84 14.83
CA THR A 34 -8.28 -6.81 14.33
C THR A 34 -7.63 -5.76 13.43
N LEU A 35 -6.31 -5.69 13.38
CA LEU A 35 -5.54 -4.83 12.46
C LEU A 35 -5.18 -5.54 11.15
N SER A 36 -5.62 -6.79 10.97
CA SER A 36 -5.25 -7.66 9.84
C SER A 36 -3.74 -7.64 9.58
N PRO A 37 -2.96 -8.38 10.41
CA PRO A 37 -1.50 -8.38 10.37
C PRO A 37 -0.98 -8.67 8.97
N ARG A 38 -0.12 -7.79 8.47
CA ARG A 38 0.48 -7.87 7.13
C ARG A 38 1.83 -7.18 7.09
N PRO A 39 2.77 -7.59 6.23
CA PRO A 39 4.01 -6.87 6.04
C PRO A 39 3.79 -5.46 5.50
N TYR A 40 4.65 -4.52 5.94
CA TYR A 40 4.57 -3.12 5.56
C TYR A 40 5.95 -2.45 5.56
N LEU A 41 6.06 -1.32 4.83
CA LEU A 41 7.24 -0.45 4.90
C LEU A 41 6.94 0.75 5.80
N HIS A 42 7.74 0.92 6.83
CA HIS A 42 7.75 2.10 7.70
C HIS A 42 8.95 2.06 8.65
N PRO A 43 9.67 3.19 8.78
CA PRO A 43 9.51 4.40 7.98
C PRO A 43 10.05 4.25 6.56
N VAL A 44 9.47 4.99 5.62
CA VAL A 44 10.05 5.31 4.31
C VAL A 44 10.52 6.74 4.35
N ARG A 45 11.72 7.03 3.81
CA ARG A 45 12.36 8.33 3.90
C ARG A 45 12.77 8.85 2.53
N THR A 46 12.76 10.17 2.36
CA THR A 46 13.45 10.82 1.25
C THR A 46 14.97 10.68 1.43
N LEU A 47 15.75 11.02 0.41
CA LEU A 47 17.24 11.01 0.53
C LEU A 47 17.73 12.02 1.57
N GLY A 48 17.02 13.14 1.75
CA GLY A 48 17.25 14.13 2.81
C GLY A 48 16.80 13.69 4.21
N GLY A 49 16.25 12.45 4.36
CA GLY A 49 15.89 11.87 5.65
C GLY A 49 14.46 12.18 6.14
N VAL A 50 13.64 12.89 5.36
CA VAL A 50 12.26 13.20 5.74
C VAL A 50 11.42 11.92 5.67
N THR A 51 10.75 11.55 6.78
CA THR A 51 9.83 10.41 6.81
C THR A 51 8.54 10.76 6.07
N VAL A 52 8.18 9.92 5.08
CA VAL A 52 7.02 10.12 4.19
C VAL A 52 5.94 9.06 4.36
N THR A 53 5.98 8.33 5.46
CA THR A 53 4.94 7.36 5.86
C THR A 53 4.50 7.61 7.29
N GLU A 54 3.27 7.19 7.62
CA GLU A 54 2.72 7.19 8.99
C GLU A 54 2.29 5.77 9.37
N LEU A 55 2.48 5.39 10.64
CA LEU A 55 2.19 4.05 11.16
C LEU A 55 1.17 4.11 12.28
N GLY A 56 0.02 3.46 12.09
CA GLY A 56 -0.96 3.20 13.11
C GLY A 56 -1.48 4.43 13.86
N PRO A 57 -1.86 5.54 13.16
CA PRO A 57 -2.38 6.71 13.83
C PRO A 57 -3.63 6.37 14.66
N ALA A 58 -3.89 7.13 15.72
CA ALA A 58 -4.93 6.81 16.70
C ALA A 58 -6.33 6.68 16.07
N ASP A 59 -6.63 7.46 15.04
CA ASP A 59 -7.89 7.45 14.29
C ASP A 59 -7.99 6.26 13.29
N HIS A 60 -6.85 5.73 12.83
CA HIS A 60 -6.76 4.62 11.89
C HIS A 60 -5.61 3.66 12.25
N PRO A 61 -5.69 2.93 13.38
CA PRO A 61 -4.57 2.08 13.86
C PRO A 61 -4.21 0.93 12.91
N HIS A 62 -5.06 0.62 11.93
CA HIS A 62 -4.83 -0.38 10.89
C HIS A 62 -4.16 0.19 9.62
N HIS A 63 -3.84 1.49 9.56
CA HIS A 63 -3.04 2.05 8.47
C HIS A 63 -1.55 1.84 8.75
N LEU A 64 -0.89 1.04 7.91
CA LEU A 64 0.48 0.56 8.14
C LEU A 64 1.41 1.05 7.03
N GLY A 65 1.85 2.31 7.10
CA GLY A 65 2.83 2.85 6.14
C GLY A 65 2.49 2.53 4.68
N VAL A 66 3.35 1.72 4.03
CA VAL A 66 3.10 1.18 2.69
C VAL A 66 2.82 -0.32 2.79
N SER A 67 1.69 -0.75 2.27
CA SER A 67 1.32 -2.17 2.32
C SER A 67 0.36 -2.57 1.19
N MET A 68 0.29 -3.87 0.91
CA MET A 68 -0.80 -4.49 0.16
C MET A 68 -1.92 -4.84 1.14
N ALA A 69 -3.12 -4.28 0.97
CA ALA A 69 -4.22 -4.48 1.88
C ALA A 69 -5.55 -4.55 1.13
N VAL A 70 -6.37 -5.58 1.38
CA VAL A 70 -7.65 -5.79 0.69
C VAL A 70 -8.75 -5.96 1.72
N PRO A 71 -9.78 -5.09 1.74
CA PRO A 71 -10.82 -5.12 2.76
C PRO A 71 -11.80 -6.29 2.62
N ASP A 72 -11.85 -6.93 1.46
CA ASP A 72 -12.76 -8.04 1.21
C ASP A 72 -12.16 -9.06 0.22
N VAL A 73 -11.70 -10.18 0.74
CA VAL A 73 -11.31 -11.36 -0.04
C VAL A 73 -12.29 -12.47 0.30
N ALA A 74 -13.32 -12.64 -0.51
CA ALA A 74 -14.40 -13.60 -0.27
C ALA A 74 -14.96 -13.54 1.17
N GLY A 75 -15.20 -12.32 1.68
CA GLY A 75 -15.71 -12.04 3.01
C GLY A 75 -14.66 -11.85 4.10
N ALA A 76 -13.40 -12.23 3.88
CA ALA A 76 -12.31 -12.00 4.83
C ALA A 76 -11.67 -10.62 4.66
N ASN A 77 -11.43 -9.93 5.78
CA ASN A 77 -10.88 -8.59 5.83
C ASN A 77 -9.36 -8.63 6.04
N PHE A 78 -8.58 -8.23 5.01
CA PHE A 78 -7.12 -8.08 5.06
C PHE A 78 -6.69 -6.59 5.08
N TRP A 79 -7.62 -5.69 5.38
CA TRP A 79 -7.37 -4.27 5.57
C TRP A 79 -7.21 -3.92 7.05
N GLY A 80 -8.06 -4.49 7.88
CA GLY A 80 -8.18 -4.23 9.32
C GLY A 80 -9.29 -3.26 9.68
N GLY A 81 -9.58 -3.17 10.97
CA GLY A 81 -10.66 -2.35 11.49
C GLY A 81 -12.06 -2.90 11.13
N ARG A 82 -13.03 -2.01 11.04
CA ARG A 82 -14.42 -2.37 10.74
C ARG A 82 -14.60 -2.80 9.30
N THR A 83 -15.43 -3.80 9.06
CA THR A 83 -15.87 -4.21 7.71
C THR A 83 -17.14 -3.44 7.33
N TYR A 84 -17.17 -2.92 6.10
CA TYR A 84 -18.39 -2.27 5.61
C TYR A 84 -19.36 -3.33 5.09
N VAL A 85 -20.54 -3.36 5.69
CA VAL A 85 -21.66 -4.23 5.30
C VAL A 85 -22.76 -3.37 4.69
N ARG A 86 -23.30 -3.83 3.55
CA ARG A 86 -24.38 -3.14 2.86
C ARG A 86 -25.56 -2.88 3.82
N ASP A 87 -26.10 -1.68 3.77
CA ASP A 87 -27.23 -1.19 4.55
C ASP A 87 -27.03 -1.15 6.08
N GLN A 88 -25.86 -1.60 6.58
CA GLN A 88 -25.50 -1.52 8.01
C GLN A 88 -24.33 -0.54 8.27
N GLY A 89 -23.53 -0.24 7.23
CA GLY A 89 -22.35 0.61 7.40
C GLY A 89 -21.14 -0.16 7.96
N PRO A 90 -20.17 0.55 8.61
CA PRO A 90 -18.97 -0.05 9.17
C PRO A 90 -19.26 -0.75 10.50
N VAL A 91 -19.15 -2.09 10.53
CA VAL A 91 -19.40 -2.95 11.69
C VAL A 91 -18.15 -3.75 12.09
N TRP A 92 -18.04 -4.13 13.35
CA TRP A 92 -17.03 -5.07 13.81
C TRP A 92 -17.48 -6.50 13.50
N LEU A 93 -16.67 -7.21 12.69
CA LEU A 93 -16.87 -8.63 12.39
C LEU A 93 -15.62 -9.42 12.79
N ALA A 94 -15.80 -10.69 13.14
CA ALA A 94 -14.70 -11.63 13.40
C ALA A 94 -14.17 -12.23 12.08
N ASN A 95 -13.87 -11.37 11.09
CA ASN A 95 -13.50 -11.80 9.74
C ASN A 95 -12.10 -11.33 9.31
N HIS A 96 -11.26 -10.92 10.26
CA HIS A 96 -9.92 -10.44 9.96
C HIS A 96 -9.00 -11.58 9.54
N GLY A 97 -8.35 -11.39 8.39
CA GLY A 97 -7.29 -12.28 7.90
C GLY A 97 -5.90 -11.76 8.24
N ALA A 98 -4.89 -12.56 7.92
CA ALA A 98 -3.49 -12.21 8.09
C ALA A 98 -2.66 -12.60 6.86
N GLN A 99 -1.68 -11.77 6.52
CA GLN A 99 -0.65 -12.06 5.53
C GLN A 99 0.61 -12.50 6.28
N ARG A 100 1.05 -13.73 6.05
CA ARG A 100 2.18 -14.33 6.75
C ARG A 100 3.33 -14.56 5.80
N HIS A 101 4.51 -14.05 6.14
CA HIS A 101 5.75 -14.40 5.47
C HIS A 101 5.99 -15.90 5.54
N THR A 102 6.25 -16.52 4.40
CA THR A 102 6.58 -17.96 4.31
C THR A 102 8.02 -18.16 3.90
N ASP A 103 8.51 -17.45 2.89
CA ASP A 103 9.86 -17.65 2.38
C ASP A 103 10.44 -16.40 1.70
N TRP A 104 11.77 -16.35 1.59
CA TRP A 104 12.52 -15.43 0.78
C TRP A 104 13.02 -16.13 -0.48
N LEU A 105 12.61 -15.64 -1.66
CA LEU A 105 13.17 -16.09 -2.93
C LEU A 105 14.43 -15.31 -3.32
N LEU A 106 14.50 -14.04 -2.88
CA LEU A 106 15.65 -13.14 -3.01
C LEU A 106 15.63 -12.17 -1.84
N ARG A 107 16.80 -11.82 -1.32
CA ARG A 107 16.94 -10.80 -0.26
C ARG A 107 18.29 -10.11 -0.37
N ASP A 108 18.28 -8.97 -1.06
CA ASP A 108 19.42 -8.10 -1.26
C ASP A 108 19.22 -6.76 -0.54
N PRO A 109 20.26 -5.96 -0.35
CA PRO A 109 20.15 -4.67 0.33
C PRO A 109 19.20 -3.68 -0.36
N ASP A 110 19.09 -3.72 -1.67
CA ASP A 110 18.27 -2.83 -2.51
C ASP A 110 16.91 -3.43 -2.89
N GLY A 111 16.65 -4.70 -2.56
CA GLY A 111 15.37 -5.31 -2.86
C GLY A 111 15.19 -6.72 -2.35
N CYS A 112 13.96 -7.22 -2.48
CA CYS A 112 13.62 -8.56 -2.08
C CYS A 112 12.47 -9.14 -2.92
N VAL A 113 12.45 -10.46 -3.02
CA VAL A 113 11.31 -11.24 -3.50
C VAL A 113 10.86 -12.18 -2.38
N GLN A 114 9.63 -12.00 -1.93
CA GLN A 114 9.05 -12.68 -0.80
C GLN A 114 7.83 -13.49 -1.19
N GLU A 115 7.67 -14.65 -0.59
CA GLU A 115 6.40 -15.40 -0.60
C GLU A 115 5.61 -15.15 0.69
N LEU A 116 4.30 -14.97 0.52
CA LEU A 116 3.34 -14.76 1.59
C LEU A 116 2.15 -15.71 1.43
N CYS A 117 1.59 -16.13 2.55
CA CYS A 117 0.31 -16.81 2.61
C CYS A 117 -0.74 -15.90 3.26
N TRP A 118 -1.88 -15.69 2.60
CA TRP A 118 -3.02 -14.97 3.15
C TRP A 118 -4.01 -15.96 3.73
N THR A 119 -4.24 -15.87 5.03
CA THR A 119 -5.08 -16.82 5.77
C THR A 119 -6.21 -16.11 6.50
N HIS A 120 -7.36 -16.80 6.60
CA HIS A 120 -8.47 -16.43 7.47
C HIS A 120 -8.89 -17.68 8.27
N GLY A 121 -8.67 -17.65 9.59
CA GLY A 121 -8.68 -18.87 10.39
C GLY A 121 -7.68 -19.90 9.86
N ASP A 122 -8.11 -21.13 9.68
CA ASP A 122 -7.28 -22.23 9.14
C ASP A 122 -7.29 -22.30 7.60
N ARG A 123 -8.07 -21.42 6.94
CA ARG A 123 -8.19 -21.40 5.48
C ARG A 123 -7.07 -20.60 4.85
N ARG A 124 -6.35 -21.21 3.90
CA ARG A 124 -5.47 -20.49 2.98
C ARG A 124 -6.30 -19.99 1.81
N LEU A 125 -6.28 -18.69 1.57
CA LEU A 125 -7.04 -18.08 0.47
C LEU A 125 -6.13 -17.71 -0.69
N LEU A 126 -5.04 -16.99 -0.41
CA LEU A 126 -4.13 -16.51 -1.45
C LEU A 126 -2.68 -16.85 -1.09
N LYS A 127 -1.89 -17.15 -2.13
CA LYS A 127 -0.43 -17.05 -2.12
C LYS A 127 -0.06 -15.72 -2.79
N GLU A 128 0.84 -14.97 -2.20
CA GLU A 128 1.39 -13.75 -2.80
C GLU A 128 2.87 -13.93 -3.04
N ARG A 129 3.32 -13.53 -4.24
CA ARG A 129 4.72 -13.22 -4.53
C ARG A 129 4.85 -11.70 -4.56
N ARG A 130 5.59 -11.16 -3.60
CA ARG A 130 5.85 -9.74 -3.47
C ARG A 130 7.28 -9.43 -3.86
N THR A 131 7.46 -8.50 -4.80
CA THR A 131 8.75 -7.94 -5.16
C THR A 131 8.80 -6.49 -4.71
N ILE A 132 9.86 -6.11 -4.03
CA ILE A 132 10.11 -4.74 -3.58
C ILE A 132 11.55 -4.40 -3.95
N SER A 133 11.78 -3.25 -4.57
CA SER A 133 13.12 -2.71 -4.78
C SER A 133 13.19 -1.21 -4.59
N ALA A 134 14.38 -0.74 -4.20
CA ALA A 134 14.72 0.66 -4.01
C ALA A 134 15.81 1.04 -5.01
N LEU A 135 15.48 1.92 -5.96
CA LEU A 135 16.34 2.28 -7.08
C LEU A 135 16.66 3.78 -7.03
N ALA A 136 17.92 4.16 -7.18
CA ALA A 136 18.29 5.56 -7.32
C ALA A 136 17.72 6.13 -8.64
N LEU A 137 17.17 7.34 -8.61
CA LEU A 137 16.57 8.00 -9.78
C LEU A 137 17.29 9.30 -10.14
N SER A 138 17.64 10.09 -9.15
CA SER A 138 18.39 11.35 -9.25
C SER A 138 19.08 11.62 -7.91
N GLY A 139 19.81 12.76 -7.79
CA GLY A 139 20.48 13.14 -6.54
C GLY A 139 19.53 13.48 -5.38
N ASP A 140 18.28 13.73 -5.66
CA ASP A 140 17.22 14.17 -4.73
C ASP A 140 15.98 13.26 -4.74
N ALA A 141 16.02 12.13 -5.48
CA ALA A 141 14.89 11.21 -5.58
C ALA A 141 15.33 9.75 -5.82
N TRP A 142 14.55 8.83 -5.26
CA TRP A 142 14.65 7.39 -5.49
C TRP A 142 13.27 6.78 -5.80
N VAL A 143 13.24 5.55 -6.30
CA VAL A 143 12.01 4.84 -6.66
C VAL A 143 11.82 3.64 -5.76
N LEU A 144 10.66 3.54 -5.14
CA LEU A 144 10.14 2.28 -4.61
C LEU A 144 9.36 1.57 -5.72
N ASP A 145 9.85 0.42 -6.18
CA ASP A 145 9.11 -0.48 -7.06
C ASP A 145 8.44 -1.55 -6.21
N PHE A 146 7.13 -1.62 -6.26
CA PHE A 146 6.33 -2.56 -5.47
C PHE A 146 5.43 -3.38 -6.40
N THR A 147 5.72 -4.68 -6.49
CA THR A 147 4.89 -5.63 -7.24
C THR A 147 4.26 -6.65 -6.29
N SER A 148 2.97 -6.87 -6.42
CA SER A 148 2.21 -7.92 -5.73
C SER A 148 1.50 -8.80 -6.75
N SER A 149 1.82 -10.10 -6.74
CA SER A 149 1.16 -11.11 -7.56
C SER A 149 0.40 -12.06 -6.64
N LEU A 150 -0.93 -12.01 -6.69
CA LEU A 150 -1.84 -12.80 -5.87
C LEU A 150 -2.36 -14.00 -6.66
N THR A 151 -2.21 -15.20 -6.11
CA THR A 151 -2.73 -16.44 -6.69
C THR A 151 -3.75 -17.04 -5.74
N ASN A 152 -4.93 -17.39 -6.25
CA ASN A 152 -5.94 -18.11 -5.51
C ASN A 152 -5.48 -19.56 -5.28
N VAL A 153 -5.27 -19.95 -4.02
CA VAL A 153 -4.86 -21.30 -3.60
C VAL A 153 -5.97 -22.07 -2.88
N SER A 154 -7.19 -21.55 -2.92
CA SER A 154 -8.37 -22.26 -2.44
C SER A 154 -9.01 -23.14 -3.53
N ASP A 155 -9.88 -24.05 -3.14
CA ASP A 155 -10.52 -25.01 -4.03
C ASP A 155 -11.60 -24.40 -4.94
N GLY A 156 -12.02 -23.17 -4.68
CA GLY A 156 -13.09 -22.48 -5.42
C GLY A 156 -12.71 -21.09 -5.89
N GLU A 157 -13.60 -20.46 -6.63
CA GLU A 157 -13.44 -19.06 -7.03
C GLU A 157 -13.48 -18.15 -5.80
N LEU A 158 -12.55 -17.22 -5.72
CA LEU A 158 -12.56 -16.09 -4.80
C LEU A 158 -12.99 -14.82 -5.55
N SER A 159 -13.43 -13.82 -4.80
CA SER A 159 -13.62 -12.48 -5.35
C SER A 159 -12.99 -11.44 -4.42
N LEU A 160 -12.24 -10.51 -5.01
CA LEU A 160 -11.68 -9.36 -4.31
C LEU A 160 -12.68 -8.21 -4.38
N GLY A 161 -12.96 -7.57 -3.26
CA GLY A 161 -13.91 -6.49 -3.15
C GLY A 161 -13.39 -5.31 -2.34
N SER A 162 -14.19 -4.26 -2.30
CA SER A 162 -13.95 -3.04 -1.52
C SER A 162 -15.25 -2.61 -0.85
N PRO A 163 -15.24 -1.66 0.08
CA PRO A 163 -16.47 -1.09 0.60
C PRO A 163 -17.37 -0.49 -0.50
N ALA A 164 -16.80 0.01 -1.61
CA ALA A 164 -17.59 0.50 -2.73
C ALA A 164 -18.39 -0.62 -3.41
N THR A 165 -17.80 -1.79 -3.61
CA THR A 165 -18.53 -2.96 -4.16
C THR A 165 -19.57 -3.50 -3.18
N ASN A 166 -19.47 -3.15 -1.91
CA ASN A 166 -20.43 -3.49 -0.86
C ASN A 166 -21.43 -2.35 -0.59
N GLY A 167 -21.45 -1.28 -1.43
CA GLY A 167 -22.46 -0.23 -1.40
C GLY A 167 -22.00 1.13 -0.85
N ARG A 168 -20.76 1.29 -0.36
CA ARG A 168 -20.21 2.57 0.06
C ARG A 168 -19.61 3.32 -1.12
N ALA A 169 -20.38 4.19 -1.77
CA ALA A 169 -19.91 4.95 -2.92
C ALA A 169 -18.61 5.71 -2.63
N GLY A 170 -17.65 5.69 -3.57
CA GLY A 170 -16.36 6.36 -3.46
C GLY A 170 -15.34 5.68 -2.52
N ALA A 171 -15.70 4.62 -1.81
CA ALA A 171 -14.79 3.90 -0.92
C ALA A 171 -14.16 2.66 -1.59
N GLY A 172 -13.58 2.86 -2.78
CA GLY A 172 -12.97 1.80 -3.60
C GLY A 172 -11.57 1.39 -3.16
N TYR A 173 -11.15 1.69 -1.93
CA TYR A 173 -9.83 1.30 -1.45
C TYR A 173 -9.66 -0.22 -1.36
N GLY A 174 -8.44 -0.67 -1.57
CA GLY A 174 -8.03 -2.08 -1.54
C GLY A 174 -7.06 -2.40 -2.66
N GLY A 175 -5.86 -2.86 -2.28
CA GLY A 175 -4.72 -3.04 -3.15
C GLY A 175 -3.46 -2.45 -2.51
N PHE A 176 -2.56 -1.92 -3.33
CA PHE A 176 -1.45 -1.09 -2.85
C PHE A 176 -1.99 0.12 -2.10
N PHE A 177 -1.46 0.40 -0.93
CA PHE A 177 -1.86 1.55 -0.14
C PHE A 177 -0.65 2.19 0.54
N TRP A 178 -0.58 3.52 0.45
CA TRP A 178 0.41 4.38 1.10
C TRP A 178 -0.30 5.30 2.06
N ARG A 179 0.03 5.22 3.34
CA ARG A 179 -0.35 6.20 4.35
C ARG A 179 0.80 7.20 4.50
N ALA A 180 0.62 8.41 4.01
CA ALA A 180 1.57 9.50 4.18
C ALA A 180 1.35 10.22 5.53
N PRO A 181 2.37 10.93 6.06
CA PRO A 181 2.25 11.64 7.32
C PRO A 181 1.26 12.81 7.20
N LYS A 182 0.48 13.01 8.27
CA LYS A 182 -0.51 14.09 8.33
C LYS A 182 0.13 15.48 8.40
N GLY A 183 1.44 15.54 8.68
CA GLY A 183 2.16 16.78 8.93
C GLY A 183 1.84 17.35 10.33
N ASP A 184 2.35 18.55 10.58
CA ASP A 184 2.01 19.28 11.80
C ASP A 184 0.53 19.65 11.81
N ALA A 185 -0.11 19.58 12.97
CA ALA A 185 -1.55 19.84 13.13
C ALA A 185 -2.01 21.23 12.64
N ALA A 186 -1.07 22.18 12.52
CA ALA A 186 -1.29 23.53 12.03
C ALA A 186 -0.86 23.75 10.57
N GLY A 187 -0.26 22.73 9.92
CA GLY A 187 0.20 22.82 8.54
C GLY A 187 -0.91 22.50 7.52
N PRO A 188 -0.79 22.99 6.28
CA PRO A 188 -1.71 22.64 5.21
C PRO A 188 -1.61 21.15 4.87
N ALA A 189 -2.74 20.54 4.50
CA ALA A 189 -2.76 19.20 3.93
C ALA A 189 -1.87 19.14 2.67
N PRO A 190 -1.26 17.99 2.36
CA PRO A 190 -0.50 17.84 1.12
C PRO A 190 -1.39 18.08 -0.10
N ASP A 191 -0.85 18.76 -1.11
CA ASP A 191 -1.53 18.90 -2.39
C ASP A 191 -1.50 17.59 -3.16
N VAL A 192 -2.61 17.28 -3.83
CA VAL A 192 -2.68 16.18 -4.78
C VAL A 192 -2.98 16.68 -6.17
N PHE A 193 -2.23 16.19 -7.15
CA PHE A 193 -2.44 16.55 -8.56
C PHE A 193 -1.97 15.42 -9.50
N THR A 194 -2.49 15.50 -10.73
CA THR A 194 -2.09 14.68 -11.89
C THR A 194 -1.58 15.59 -12.99
N GLN A 195 -1.39 15.07 -14.19
CA GLN A 195 -1.08 15.90 -15.35
C GLN A 195 -2.16 16.97 -15.58
N ASP A 196 -3.44 16.63 -15.45
CA ASP A 196 -4.57 17.45 -15.90
C ASP A 196 -5.53 17.86 -14.79
N ALA A 197 -5.38 17.34 -13.56
CA ALA A 197 -6.30 17.58 -12.45
C ALA A 197 -5.57 17.97 -11.17
N SER A 198 -6.25 18.65 -10.26
CA SER A 198 -5.75 19.01 -8.92
C SER A 198 -6.84 18.90 -7.87
N GLY A 199 -6.43 18.56 -6.64
CA GLY A 199 -7.30 18.39 -5.48
C GLY A 199 -7.93 17.01 -5.39
N GLU A 200 -8.25 16.60 -4.16
CA GLU A 200 -8.79 15.27 -3.84
C GLU A 200 -10.00 14.93 -4.71
N ARG A 201 -10.97 15.84 -4.82
CA ARG A 201 -12.22 15.60 -5.54
C ARG A 201 -12.03 15.26 -7.03
N ALA A 202 -11.05 15.90 -7.68
CA ALA A 202 -10.80 15.69 -9.11
C ALA A 202 -9.92 14.48 -9.39
N VAL A 203 -9.03 14.13 -8.46
CA VAL A 203 -8.07 13.03 -8.63
C VAL A 203 -8.61 11.69 -8.12
N HIS A 204 -9.43 11.70 -7.07
CA HIS A 204 -10.04 10.50 -6.49
C HIS A 204 -10.93 9.76 -7.48
N GLY A 205 -10.64 8.48 -7.72
CA GLY A 205 -11.35 7.64 -8.70
C GLY A 205 -10.92 7.84 -10.16
N SER A 206 -9.91 8.65 -10.42
CA SER A 206 -9.32 8.80 -11.75
C SER A 206 -8.38 7.64 -12.09
N THR A 207 -8.20 7.37 -13.38
CA THR A 207 -7.21 6.43 -13.93
C THR A 207 -6.03 7.18 -14.54
N ALA A 208 -5.63 8.31 -13.93
CA ALA A 208 -4.49 9.08 -14.39
C ALA A 208 -3.22 8.21 -14.44
N PRO A 209 -2.35 8.35 -15.44
CA PRO A 209 -1.12 7.56 -15.58
C PRO A 209 -0.20 7.70 -14.36
N TRP A 210 -0.24 8.83 -13.71
CA TRP A 210 0.45 9.13 -12.46
C TRP A 210 -0.33 10.16 -11.64
N LEU A 211 -0.09 10.18 -10.34
CA LEU A 211 -0.50 11.26 -9.46
C LEU A 211 0.65 11.62 -8.52
N ALA A 212 0.71 12.87 -8.09
CA ALA A 212 1.63 13.35 -7.08
C ALA A 212 0.88 13.78 -5.82
N LEU A 213 1.47 13.47 -4.66
CA LEU A 213 1.11 13.98 -3.35
C LEU A 213 2.29 14.80 -2.86
N ALA A 214 2.15 16.13 -2.76
CA ALA A 214 3.21 17.04 -2.42
C ALA A 214 3.00 17.68 -1.05
N GLY A 215 3.85 17.35 -0.11
CA GLY A 215 3.96 18.00 1.19
C GLY A 215 4.82 19.27 1.11
N ARG A 216 5.24 19.74 2.28
CA ARG A 216 6.13 20.91 2.39
C ARG A 216 7.55 20.60 1.88
N ASP A 217 8.13 19.52 2.38
CA ASP A 217 9.54 19.19 2.22
C ASP A 217 9.74 17.86 1.48
N TRP A 218 8.69 17.31 0.86
CA TRP A 218 8.72 16.04 0.14
C TRP A 218 7.64 15.99 -0.96
N THR A 219 7.88 15.15 -1.95
CA THR A 219 6.88 14.80 -2.97
C THR A 219 6.91 13.30 -3.22
N LEU A 220 5.72 12.68 -3.21
CA LEU A 220 5.49 11.30 -3.63
C LEU A 220 4.80 11.30 -4.98
N ILE A 221 5.30 10.50 -5.94
CA ILE A 221 4.68 10.38 -7.25
C ILE A 221 4.40 8.90 -7.49
N PHE A 222 3.14 8.56 -7.67
CA PHE A 222 2.66 7.19 -7.85
C PHE A 222 2.29 6.95 -9.31
N ALA A 223 2.72 5.82 -9.88
CA ALA A 223 2.36 5.44 -11.24
C ALA A 223 2.11 3.93 -11.34
N GLY A 224 1.08 3.54 -12.10
CA GLY A 224 0.86 2.14 -12.49
C GLY A 224 1.92 1.70 -13.50
N ALA A 225 2.67 0.63 -13.21
CA ALA A 225 3.82 0.22 -14.01
C ALA A 225 3.58 -1.03 -14.86
N ASN A 226 2.44 -1.70 -14.74
CA ASN A 226 1.98 -2.72 -15.69
C ASN A 226 0.59 -2.35 -16.25
N ARG A 227 0.14 -3.06 -17.28
CA ARG A 227 -1.11 -2.75 -17.98
C ARG A 227 -2.30 -2.71 -17.03
N GLU A 228 -2.47 -3.73 -16.22
CA GLU A 228 -3.60 -3.91 -15.33
C GLU A 228 -3.65 -2.83 -14.25
N THR A 229 -2.48 -2.45 -13.71
CA THR A 229 -2.40 -1.39 -12.67
C THR A 229 -2.75 -0.01 -13.23
N ARG A 230 -2.47 0.24 -14.53
CA ARG A 230 -2.85 1.52 -15.18
C ARG A 230 -4.36 1.67 -15.37
N GLU A 231 -5.10 0.57 -15.34
CA GLU A 231 -6.56 0.57 -15.42
C GLU A 231 -7.23 0.73 -14.05
N ASP A 232 -6.49 0.52 -12.95
CA ASP A 232 -7.01 0.68 -11.59
C ASP A 232 -7.20 2.17 -11.25
N PRO A 233 -8.37 2.57 -10.74
CA PRO A 233 -8.57 3.94 -10.26
C PRO A 233 -7.74 4.23 -9.01
N TRP A 234 -7.30 5.48 -8.87
CA TRP A 234 -6.60 5.95 -7.69
C TRP A 234 -7.58 6.26 -6.55
N PHE A 235 -7.41 5.61 -5.43
CA PHE A 235 -8.03 6.02 -4.18
C PHE A 235 -7.15 7.12 -3.55
N VAL A 236 -7.73 8.28 -3.25
CA VAL A 236 -7.00 9.42 -2.69
C VAL A 236 -7.76 10.00 -1.52
N ARG A 237 -7.03 10.34 -0.45
CA ARG A 237 -7.49 11.20 0.66
C ARG A 237 -6.38 12.19 0.99
N THR A 238 -6.76 13.42 1.26
CA THR A 238 -5.86 14.49 1.74
C THR A 238 -6.49 15.26 2.89
N THR A 239 -7.82 15.38 2.92
CA THR A 239 -8.55 16.17 3.91
C THR A 239 -8.65 15.46 5.26
N GLU A 240 -9.08 14.20 5.29
CA GLU A 240 -9.21 13.42 6.53
C GLU A 240 -7.83 12.95 6.99
N TYR A 241 -7.07 12.45 6.05
CA TYR A 241 -5.70 11.99 6.21
C TYR A 241 -5.02 11.87 4.84
N PRO A 242 -3.70 12.04 4.74
CA PRO A 242 -3.00 11.80 3.48
C PRO A 242 -2.87 10.30 3.21
N GLY A 243 -3.47 9.84 2.11
CA GLY A 243 -3.39 8.44 1.70
C GLY A 243 -3.67 8.26 0.23
N VAL A 244 -2.90 7.38 -0.40
CA VAL A 244 -3.01 7.01 -1.82
C VAL A 244 -3.06 5.50 -1.95
N GLY A 245 -3.96 4.98 -2.80
CA GLY A 245 -4.02 3.57 -3.12
C GLY A 245 -4.36 3.32 -4.59
N SER A 246 -3.86 2.21 -5.14
CA SER A 246 -4.27 1.66 -6.42
C SER A 246 -5.38 0.63 -6.16
N ALA A 247 -6.58 0.88 -6.66
CA ALA A 247 -7.79 0.17 -6.26
C ALA A 247 -8.09 -1.06 -7.14
N LEU A 248 -7.90 -2.27 -6.61
CA LEU A 248 -8.18 -3.53 -7.30
C LEU A 248 -9.67 -3.71 -7.68
N ALA A 249 -10.58 -3.15 -6.89
CA ALA A 249 -12.02 -3.38 -7.03
C ALA A 249 -12.79 -2.08 -6.75
N TRP A 250 -12.72 -1.13 -7.68
CA TRP A 250 -13.37 0.18 -7.51
C TRP A 250 -14.89 0.13 -7.65
N ARG A 251 -15.38 -0.43 -8.75
CA ARG A 251 -16.82 -0.47 -9.08
C ARG A 251 -17.40 -1.87 -9.08
N ARG A 252 -16.58 -2.87 -9.38
CA ARG A 252 -16.97 -4.28 -9.49
C ARG A 252 -15.97 -5.12 -8.73
N ARG A 253 -16.44 -6.20 -8.16
CA ARG A 253 -15.58 -7.21 -7.56
C ARG A 253 -14.69 -7.82 -8.65
N LEU A 254 -13.46 -8.11 -8.30
CA LEU A 254 -12.50 -8.79 -9.18
C LEU A 254 -12.61 -10.30 -8.91
N PRO A 255 -13.15 -11.10 -9.85
CA PRO A 255 -13.16 -12.55 -9.69
C PRO A 255 -11.77 -13.13 -9.84
N LEU A 256 -11.46 -14.15 -9.07
CA LEU A 256 -10.21 -14.86 -9.09
C LEU A 256 -10.48 -16.37 -9.02
N PRO A 257 -10.55 -17.08 -10.16
CA PRO A 257 -10.77 -18.52 -10.22
C PRO A 257 -9.73 -19.30 -9.42
N ALA A 258 -10.03 -20.53 -9.03
CA ALA A 258 -9.05 -21.43 -8.40
C ALA A 258 -7.81 -21.56 -9.29
N GLY A 259 -6.61 -21.39 -8.73
CA GLY A 259 -5.34 -21.32 -9.45
C GLY A 259 -5.11 -20.05 -10.28
N GLY A 260 -6.13 -19.19 -10.41
CA GLY A 260 -6.00 -17.91 -11.12
C GLY A 260 -5.11 -16.93 -10.38
N SER A 261 -4.49 -16.01 -11.15
CA SER A 261 -3.57 -15.01 -10.59
C SER A 261 -3.87 -13.61 -11.10
N VAL A 262 -3.58 -12.62 -10.27
CA VAL A 262 -3.63 -11.19 -10.61
C VAL A 262 -2.38 -10.51 -10.11
N SER A 263 -1.78 -9.63 -10.92
CA SER A 263 -0.57 -8.90 -10.57
C SER A 263 -0.77 -7.40 -10.69
N ARG A 264 -0.21 -6.66 -9.73
CA ARG A 264 -0.17 -5.18 -9.76
C ARG A 264 1.24 -4.71 -9.46
N ARG A 265 1.71 -3.75 -10.25
CA ARG A 265 3.00 -3.07 -10.05
C ARG A 265 2.77 -1.57 -9.94
N VAL A 266 3.11 -1.00 -8.80
CA VAL A 266 3.10 0.44 -8.55
C VAL A 266 4.53 0.88 -8.32
N VAL A 267 4.99 1.85 -9.09
CA VAL A 267 6.24 2.56 -8.81
C VAL A 267 5.92 3.86 -8.10
N THR A 268 6.70 4.17 -7.06
CA THR A 268 6.54 5.40 -6.29
C THR A 268 7.87 6.14 -6.26
N VAL A 269 7.92 7.34 -6.85
CA VAL A 269 9.06 8.24 -6.66
C VAL A 269 8.94 8.88 -5.28
N VAL A 270 10.01 8.81 -4.52
CA VAL A 270 10.17 9.48 -3.22
C VAL A 270 11.20 10.58 -3.41
N ALA A 271 10.78 11.82 -3.45
CA ALA A 271 11.61 12.98 -3.74
C ALA A 271 11.70 13.94 -2.57
N ASP A 272 12.88 14.55 -2.40
CA ASP A 272 13.08 15.69 -1.54
C ASP A 272 12.39 16.94 -2.09
N GLY A 273 11.87 17.76 -1.22
CA GLY A 273 11.27 19.05 -1.55
C GLY A 273 9.90 18.94 -2.24
N ARG A 274 9.32 20.09 -2.45
CA ARG A 274 8.03 20.24 -3.11
C ARG A 274 8.22 20.44 -4.61
N LEU A 275 7.79 19.47 -5.40
CA LEU A 275 7.88 19.50 -6.85
C LEU A 275 6.62 20.10 -7.48
N ASP A 276 6.82 20.82 -8.58
CA ASP A 276 5.73 21.24 -9.46
C ASP A 276 5.28 20.11 -10.40
N ARG A 277 4.20 20.35 -11.12
CA ARG A 277 3.60 19.41 -12.06
C ARG A 277 4.57 18.95 -13.17
N ARG A 278 5.40 19.87 -13.68
CA ARG A 278 6.35 19.58 -14.75
C ARG A 278 7.46 18.65 -14.29
N ALA A 279 8.04 18.94 -13.12
CA ALA A 279 9.06 18.11 -12.50
C ALA A 279 8.51 16.73 -12.13
N ALA A 280 7.31 16.67 -11.54
CA ALA A 280 6.64 15.42 -11.20
C ALA A 280 6.38 14.56 -12.45
N ALA A 281 5.91 15.13 -13.55
CA ALA A 281 5.69 14.41 -14.80
C ALA A 281 7.00 13.85 -15.40
N ALA A 282 8.10 14.58 -15.28
CA ALA A 282 9.40 14.12 -15.77
C ALA A 282 9.91 12.92 -14.97
N LEU A 283 9.79 12.97 -13.63
CA LEU A 283 10.19 11.86 -12.75
C LEU A 283 9.27 10.65 -12.89
N ALA A 284 7.95 10.85 -13.05
CA ALA A 284 7.01 9.76 -13.30
C ALA A 284 7.39 8.93 -14.54
N ARG A 285 7.72 9.61 -15.65
CA ARG A 285 8.16 8.93 -16.88
C ARG A 285 9.45 8.14 -16.69
N LYS A 286 10.44 8.70 -15.98
CA LYS A 286 11.68 7.99 -15.67
C LYS A 286 11.42 6.74 -14.81
N ALA A 287 10.60 6.88 -13.76
CA ALA A 287 10.34 5.81 -12.82
C ALA A 287 9.62 4.60 -13.43
N VAL A 288 8.79 4.80 -14.45
CA VAL A 288 8.10 3.69 -15.15
C VAL A 288 9.03 2.96 -16.12
N ALA A 289 10.13 3.59 -16.54
CA ALA A 289 11.10 3.04 -17.48
C ALA A 289 12.20 2.18 -16.82
N VAL A 290 12.33 2.24 -15.49
CA VAL A 290 13.21 1.37 -14.67
C VAL A 290 12.46 0.12 -14.24
#